data_372d19fccf5db96b814fab4c435504db
#
_entry.id   372d19fccf5db96b814fab4c435504db
#
_cell.length_a   1.000
_cell.length_b   1.000
_cell.length_c   1.000
_cell.angle_alpha   90.00
_cell.angle_beta   90.00
_cell.angle_gamma   90.00
#
_symmetry.space_group_name_H-M   'P 1'
#
loop_
_entity.id
_entity.type
_entity.pdbx_description
1 polymer ?
#
loop_
_entity_poly.entity_id
_entity_poly.type
_entity_poly.pdbx_seq_one_letter_code
_entity_poly.pdbx_strand_id
1 'polypeptide(L)'
;WASTRYSRTDAMTDNEDATPGQWRFGYTVGGGIDYSLGPRWSTRLEYLYTNLGIRGFGFAQPARWDSLYDLHRFRVGLNYRFDGADDSARVDARGPGSWEIHGQTTFIMQGYPAFPAAFSGPQSLPPEGQSRETWTTGVFLGVRLWQGGELYFNPELLQGFGVANTTGAGGFPNGEAQKSNFPFPRYNTSRLFLRQEFGLGGDREKVESDYGQLAGEKDVRRITVQVGKYAIHDLFDTNEYAEDTRVDFMNWSIWAAGAFDYAADRLGLTYGAAVEFNQPNWAVRTGYFLMPNESNGNVMDWNLFSRGGYVTELEVRYKALERPGVAKVGAFLNSSFSGSYVDATALARGAGITADNTISQTRQTRIKYGYYVNLQQELSEDVGAFTRWSWNNGQTEIMSFTDIDQSLSGGLSIKGRSWGRPDDRVGLGGAINWVSEPHRNFFAAGGLGPLVGDGQLPNYTPEKVIESYYAFQMTKGLIVTADYQLLLNPAYNGDRGPVHVFSGRLHASF
;
A
#
# COMPACT_ATOMS: atom_id res chain seq x y z
N TRP A 1 -32.99 10.25 -6.15
CA TRP A 1 -33.82 9.05 -6.16
C TRP A 1 -33.62 8.27 -7.45
N ALA A 2 -33.75 6.94 -7.39
CA ALA A 2 -33.70 6.06 -8.55
C ALA A 2 -34.70 4.92 -8.39
N SER A 3 -35.21 4.42 -9.52
CA SER A 3 -35.98 3.17 -9.56
C SER A 3 -35.04 2.02 -9.95
N THR A 4 -35.05 0.96 -9.17
CA THR A 4 -34.25 -0.24 -9.42
C THR A 4 -35.16 -1.45 -9.55
N ARG A 5 -34.87 -2.30 -10.55
CA ARG A 5 -35.53 -3.58 -10.79
C ARG A 5 -34.48 -4.67 -10.90
N TYR A 6 -34.75 -5.81 -10.33
CA TYR A 6 -33.88 -7.00 -10.43
C TYR A 6 -34.64 -8.13 -11.08
N SER A 7 -33.96 -8.88 -11.93
CA SER A 7 -34.47 -10.13 -12.48
C SER A 7 -33.54 -11.28 -12.08
N ARG A 8 -34.09 -12.45 -11.91
CA ARG A 8 -33.38 -13.69 -11.68
C ARG A 8 -33.85 -14.69 -12.72
N THR A 9 -32.91 -15.33 -13.41
CA THR A 9 -33.17 -16.45 -14.31
C THR A 9 -32.74 -17.74 -13.61
N ASP A 10 -33.63 -18.71 -13.51
CA ASP A 10 -33.30 -20.03 -13.02
C ASP A 10 -32.69 -20.83 -14.16
N ALA A 11 -31.38 -21.17 -14.02
CA ALA A 11 -30.61 -21.88 -15.05
C ALA A 11 -31.12 -23.33 -15.34
N MET A 12 -31.96 -23.90 -14.48
CA MET A 12 -32.52 -25.24 -14.70
C MET A 12 -33.91 -25.22 -15.35
N THR A 13 -34.66 -24.16 -15.17
CA THR A 13 -36.08 -24.10 -15.64
C THR A 13 -36.34 -23.01 -16.66
N ASP A 14 -35.35 -22.18 -16.95
CA ASP A 14 -35.46 -21.00 -17.84
C ASP A 14 -36.58 -20.03 -17.44
N ASN A 15 -37.04 -20.10 -16.19
CA ASN A 15 -38.05 -19.17 -15.66
C ASN A 15 -37.39 -17.89 -15.17
N GLU A 16 -37.86 -16.77 -15.68
CA GLU A 16 -37.50 -15.43 -15.18
C GLU A 16 -38.46 -14.98 -14.07
N ASP A 17 -37.92 -14.66 -12.91
CA ASP A 17 -38.63 -13.98 -11.85
C ASP A 17 -38.07 -12.56 -11.69
N ALA A 18 -38.92 -11.56 -11.72
CA ALA A 18 -38.53 -10.16 -11.66
C ALA A 18 -39.22 -9.43 -10.52
N THR A 19 -38.45 -8.67 -9.76
CA THR A 19 -39.01 -7.82 -8.69
C THR A 19 -39.73 -6.61 -9.27
N PRO A 20 -40.83 -6.12 -8.67
CA PRO A 20 -41.39 -4.85 -9.03
C PRO A 20 -40.37 -3.71 -8.82
N GLY A 21 -40.42 -2.69 -9.66
CA GLY A 21 -39.56 -1.51 -9.54
C GLY A 21 -39.74 -0.85 -8.17
N GLN A 22 -38.65 -0.62 -7.47
CA GLN A 22 -38.67 0.03 -6.16
C GLN A 22 -37.92 1.37 -6.22
N TRP A 23 -38.51 2.40 -5.63
CA TRP A 23 -37.86 3.67 -5.46
C TRP A 23 -36.88 3.65 -4.33
N ARG A 24 -35.68 4.19 -4.59
CA ARG A 24 -34.64 4.35 -3.59
C ARG A 24 -34.32 5.84 -3.40
N PHE A 25 -34.13 6.20 -2.15
CA PHE A 25 -33.65 7.51 -1.76
C PHE A 25 -32.25 7.36 -1.18
N GLY A 26 -31.43 8.33 -1.43
CA GLY A 26 -30.05 8.37 -0.95
C GLY A 26 -29.46 9.76 -1.11
N TYR A 27 -28.19 9.86 -0.94
CA TYR A 27 -27.45 11.11 -1.08
C TYR A 27 -26.38 10.99 -2.16
N THR A 28 -26.02 12.13 -2.74
CA THR A 28 -24.89 12.27 -3.64
C THR A 28 -23.96 13.32 -3.06
N VAL A 29 -22.68 12.95 -2.92
CA VAL A 29 -21.62 13.85 -2.51
C VAL A 29 -20.53 13.79 -3.56
N GLY A 30 -19.93 14.91 -3.88
CA GLY A 30 -18.84 14.95 -4.82
C GLY A 30 -18.16 16.29 -4.88
N GLY A 31 -17.11 16.35 -5.66
CA GLY A 31 -16.34 17.53 -5.92
C GLY A 31 -15.74 17.47 -7.31
N GLY A 32 -15.35 18.60 -7.82
CA GLY A 32 -14.72 18.68 -9.13
C GLY A 32 -13.79 19.86 -9.21
N ILE A 33 -12.91 19.81 -10.20
CA ILE A 33 -11.96 20.85 -10.51
C ILE A 33 -12.23 21.31 -11.92
N ASP A 34 -12.37 22.63 -12.10
CA ASP A 34 -12.34 23.27 -13.39
C ASP A 34 -10.95 23.85 -13.64
N TYR A 35 -10.28 23.35 -14.67
CA TYR A 35 -8.97 23.83 -15.08
C TYR A 35 -9.08 24.67 -16.35
N SER A 36 -8.60 25.90 -16.30
CA SER A 36 -8.57 26.79 -17.46
C SER A 36 -7.45 26.38 -18.42
N LEU A 37 -7.79 26.03 -19.64
CA LEU A 37 -6.86 25.74 -20.73
C LEU A 37 -6.48 27.01 -21.53
N GLY A 38 -7.11 28.13 -21.21
CA GLY A 38 -6.92 29.41 -21.88
C GLY A 38 -8.13 30.32 -21.69
N PRO A 39 -8.17 31.49 -22.33
CA PRO A 39 -9.23 32.51 -22.07
C PRO A 39 -10.65 32.03 -22.32
N ARG A 40 -10.83 31.01 -23.13
CA ARG A 40 -12.16 30.53 -23.55
C ARG A 40 -12.39 29.04 -23.28
N TRP A 41 -11.37 28.28 -22.95
CA TRP A 41 -11.47 26.85 -22.74
C TRP A 41 -11.18 26.48 -21.30
N SER A 42 -12.00 25.63 -20.71
CA SER A 42 -11.70 24.95 -19.47
C SER A 42 -12.04 23.46 -19.55
N THR A 43 -11.30 22.65 -18.84
CA THR A 43 -11.65 21.25 -18.61
C THR A 43 -12.14 21.07 -17.18
N ARG A 44 -13.15 20.21 -17.02
CA ARG A 44 -13.70 19.86 -15.72
C ARG A 44 -13.43 18.39 -15.46
N LEU A 45 -12.90 18.10 -14.31
CA LEU A 45 -12.88 16.76 -13.74
C LEU A 45 -13.81 16.74 -12.53
N GLU A 46 -14.81 15.88 -12.53
CA GLU A 46 -15.81 15.79 -11.46
C GLU A 46 -15.94 14.34 -10.99
N TYR A 47 -15.95 14.15 -9.68
CA TYR A 47 -16.26 12.89 -9.03
C TYR A 47 -17.53 13.03 -8.20
N LEU A 48 -18.46 12.09 -8.37
CA LEU A 48 -19.71 12.02 -7.63
C LEU A 48 -19.87 10.62 -7.04
N TYR A 49 -19.98 10.54 -5.73
CA TYR A 49 -20.41 9.36 -5.00
C TYR A 49 -21.88 9.44 -4.68
N THR A 50 -22.64 8.44 -5.10
CA THR A 50 -24.08 8.33 -4.81
C THR A 50 -24.34 7.05 -4.03
N ASN A 51 -24.93 7.15 -2.84
CA ASN A 51 -25.35 6.02 -2.05
C ASN A 51 -26.87 6.00 -1.97
N LEU A 52 -27.50 4.91 -2.40
CA LEU A 52 -28.95 4.72 -2.38
C LEU A 52 -29.40 3.72 -1.28
N GLY A 53 -28.53 3.44 -0.32
CA GLY A 53 -28.81 2.58 0.82
C GLY A 53 -29.00 1.10 0.49
N ILE A 54 -29.28 0.34 1.54
CA ILE A 54 -29.57 -1.11 1.45
C ILE A 54 -31.07 -1.28 1.30
N ARG A 55 -31.49 -2.14 0.36
CA ARG A 55 -32.89 -2.57 0.20
C ARG A 55 -32.96 -4.09 0.00
N GLY A 56 -33.92 -4.68 0.68
CA GLY A 56 -34.25 -6.09 0.53
C GLY A 56 -35.22 -6.31 -0.64
N PHE A 57 -34.95 -7.35 -1.41
CA PHE A 57 -35.81 -7.85 -2.49
C PHE A 57 -36.24 -9.27 -2.15
N GLY A 58 -37.58 -9.52 -2.21
CA GLY A 58 -38.14 -10.86 -2.13
C GLY A 58 -38.50 -11.35 -3.54
N PHE A 59 -38.04 -12.56 -3.87
CA PHE A 59 -38.46 -13.29 -5.04
C PHE A 59 -39.55 -14.30 -4.66
N ALA A 60 -40.30 -14.83 -5.62
CA ALA A 60 -41.45 -15.71 -5.39
C ALA A 60 -41.15 -17.03 -4.65
N GLN A 61 -39.89 -17.42 -4.53
CA GLN A 61 -39.40 -18.52 -3.67
C GLN A 61 -38.47 -17.94 -2.57
N PRO A 62 -38.28 -18.63 -1.42
CA PRO A 62 -37.85 -18.02 -0.14
C PRO A 62 -36.40 -17.49 -0.12
N ALA A 63 -36.01 -16.71 -1.11
CA ALA A 63 -34.73 -16.04 -1.16
C ALA A 63 -34.97 -14.53 -1.03
N ARG A 64 -34.55 -13.97 0.10
CA ARG A 64 -34.44 -12.53 0.29
C ARG A 64 -33.00 -12.13 0.00
N TRP A 65 -32.86 -11.12 -0.85
CA TRP A 65 -31.57 -10.52 -1.16
C TRP A 65 -31.55 -9.08 -0.69
N ASP A 66 -30.54 -8.73 0.09
CA ASP A 66 -30.28 -7.34 0.44
C ASP A 66 -29.23 -6.77 -0.51
N SER A 67 -29.58 -5.69 -1.20
CA SER A 67 -28.70 -5.04 -2.17
C SER A 67 -28.35 -3.64 -1.69
N LEU A 68 -27.07 -3.41 -1.44
CA LEU A 68 -26.48 -2.07 -1.33
C LEU A 68 -26.26 -1.54 -2.74
N TYR A 69 -26.67 -0.31 -3.01
CA TYR A 69 -26.42 0.35 -4.28
C TYR A 69 -25.66 1.65 -4.04
N ASP A 70 -24.40 1.65 -4.42
CA ASP A 70 -23.56 2.81 -4.50
C ASP A 70 -23.00 2.96 -5.91
N LEU A 71 -22.84 4.20 -6.33
CA LEU A 71 -22.42 4.55 -7.67
C LEU A 71 -21.32 5.61 -7.59
N HIS A 72 -20.16 5.27 -8.14
CA HIS A 72 -19.05 6.18 -8.35
C HIS A 72 -19.09 6.68 -9.79
N ARG A 73 -19.19 7.98 -9.99
CA ARG A 73 -19.21 8.60 -11.32
C ARG A 73 -18.05 9.56 -11.46
N PHE A 74 -17.23 9.31 -12.48
CA PHE A 74 -16.22 10.25 -12.95
C PHE A 74 -16.73 10.91 -14.19
N ARG A 75 -16.61 12.23 -14.26
CA ARG A 75 -16.98 13.02 -15.44
C ARG A 75 -15.79 13.87 -15.85
N VAL A 76 -15.48 13.82 -17.13
CA VAL A 76 -14.54 14.74 -17.77
C VAL A 76 -15.35 15.61 -18.70
N GLY A 77 -15.25 16.91 -18.57
CA GLY A 77 -15.94 17.88 -19.40
C GLY A 77 -14.97 18.85 -20.04
N LEU A 78 -15.20 19.19 -21.30
CA LEU A 78 -14.55 20.30 -21.96
C LEU A 78 -15.59 21.42 -22.13
N ASN A 79 -15.29 22.58 -21.57
CA ASN A 79 -16.20 23.73 -21.62
C ASN A 79 -15.59 24.83 -22.50
N TYR A 80 -16.43 25.45 -23.32
CA TYR A 80 -16.07 26.63 -24.09
C TYR A 80 -16.95 27.79 -23.68
N ARG A 81 -16.34 28.93 -23.38
CA ARG A 81 -17.04 30.16 -22.98
C ARG A 81 -17.20 31.04 -24.20
N PHE A 82 -18.47 31.37 -24.50
CA PHE A 82 -18.84 32.21 -25.65
C PHE A 82 -18.76 33.71 -25.34
N ASP A 83 -18.92 34.12 -24.09
CA ASP A 83 -18.82 35.49 -23.62
C ASP A 83 -17.38 35.79 -23.17
N GLY A 84 -16.79 36.82 -23.71
CA GLY A 84 -15.40 37.20 -23.52
C GLY A 84 -15.07 37.89 -22.19
N ALA A 85 -15.75 37.56 -21.11
CA ALA A 85 -15.40 38.08 -19.79
C ALA A 85 -14.14 37.42 -19.26
N ASP A 86 -13.14 38.23 -19.04
CA ASP A 86 -11.81 37.83 -18.55
C ASP A 86 -11.92 37.41 -17.08
N ASP A 87 -12.05 36.12 -16.82
CA ASP A 87 -12.11 35.53 -15.47
C ASP A 87 -10.73 35.02 -14.99
N SER A 88 -9.66 35.53 -15.61
CA SER A 88 -8.27 35.30 -15.17
C SER A 88 -8.06 35.72 -13.70
N ALA A 89 -8.89 36.64 -13.18
CA ALA A 89 -8.83 37.11 -11.80
C ALA A 89 -9.33 36.12 -10.73
N ARG A 90 -10.03 35.02 -11.11
CA ARG A 90 -10.55 34.07 -10.11
C ARG A 90 -9.63 32.88 -9.82
N VAL A 91 -8.76 32.52 -10.77
CA VAL A 91 -7.76 31.46 -10.57
C VAL A 91 -6.53 32.01 -9.83
N ASP A 92 -6.21 33.29 -10.03
CA ASP A 92 -5.03 33.92 -9.45
C ASP A 92 -5.20 34.46 -8.01
N ALA A 93 -6.39 34.34 -7.42
CA ALA A 93 -6.62 34.82 -6.04
C ALA A 93 -5.85 34.00 -4.97
N ARG A 94 -5.21 32.91 -5.34
CA ARG A 94 -4.43 32.03 -4.45
C ARG A 94 -3.02 31.88 -4.99
N GLY A 95 -2.24 32.74 -5.34
CA GLY A 95 -0.83 32.71 -5.74
C GLY A 95 -0.25 31.39 -6.32
N PRO A 96 0.94 31.40 -6.92
CA PRO A 96 1.62 30.20 -7.39
C PRO A 96 1.80 29.18 -6.25
N GLY A 97 1.52 27.88 -6.52
CA GLY A 97 1.63 26.81 -5.53
C GLY A 97 0.42 26.64 -4.61
N SER A 98 -0.74 27.22 -4.95
CA SER A 98 -1.99 27.01 -4.18
C SER A 98 -2.69 25.69 -4.49
N TRP A 99 -2.34 25.03 -5.56
CA TRP A 99 -2.82 23.70 -5.94
C TRP A 99 -1.78 22.98 -6.81
N GLU A 100 -1.90 21.67 -6.87
CA GLU A 100 -1.07 20.82 -7.71
C GLU A 100 -1.88 19.67 -8.27
N ILE A 101 -1.40 19.11 -9.37
CA ILE A 101 -1.87 17.86 -9.96
C ILE A 101 -0.67 17.07 -10.47
N HIS A 102 -0.58 15.82 -10.02
CA HIS A 102 0.37 14.83 -10.52
C HIS A 102 -0.38 13.59 -10.94
N GLY A 103 0.09 12.92 -11.97
CA GLY A 103 -0.49 11.67 -12.42
C GLY A 103 0.58 10.62 -12.60
N GLN A 104 0.21 9.37 -12.35
CA GLN A 104 1.10 8.24 -12.61
C GLN A 104 0.33 7.02 -13.09
N THR A 105 1.00 6.18 -13.86
CA THR A 105 0.54 4.86 -14.25
C THR A 105 1.70 3.89 -14.27
N THR A 106 1.48 2.69 -13.71
CA THR A 106 2.49 1.65 -13.63
C THR A 106 1.92 0.33 -14.10
N PHE A 107 2.56 -0.26 -15.08
CA PHE A 107 2.27 -1.62 -15.55
C PHE A 107 3.47 -2.52 -15.21
N ILE A 108 3.20 -3.66 -14.56
CA ILE A 108 4.22 -4.66 -14.20
C ILE A 108 3.78 -6.00 -14.75
N MET A 109 4.63 -6.61 -15.56
CA MET A 109 4.55 -8.02 -15.95
C MET A 109 5.61 -8.78 -15.19
N GLN A 110 5.21 -9.83 -14.46
CA GLN A 110 6.10 -10.61 -13.62
C GLN A 110 5.83 -12.09 -13.78
N GLY A 111 6.88 -12.90 -13.77
CA GLY A 111 6.73 -14.35 -13.87
C GLY A 111 7.98 -15.10 -13.44
N TYR A 112 7.81 -16.40 -13.23
CA TYR A 112 8.89 -17.34 -12.91
C TYR A 112 8.69 -18.67 -13.64
N PRO A 113 9.77 -19.34 -14.03
CA PRO A 113 9.73 -20.68 -14.61
C PRO A 113 9.42 -21.75 -13.55
N ALA A 114 9.24 -23.00 -13.98
CA ALA A 114 9.12 -24.13 -13.08
C ALA A 114 10.32 -24.24 -12.13
N PHE A 115 10.06 -24.63 -10.89
CA PHE A 115 11.08 -24.80 -9.85
C PHE A 115 10.82 -26.05 -9.00
N PRO A 116 11.83 -26.63 -8.33
CA PRO A 116 11.67 -27.80 -7.49
C PRO A 116 10.84 -27.49 -6.23
N ALA A 117 9.83 -28.31 -5.96
CA ALA A 117 9.01 -28.28 -4.75
C ALA A 117 8.59 -29.69 -4.39
N ALA A 118 8.92 -30.13 -3.17
CA ALA A 118 8.55 -31.47 -2.71
C ALA A 118 7.05 -31.64 -2.51
N PHE A 119 6.35 -30.55 -2.19
CA PHE A 119 4.88 -30.51 -2.06
C PHE A 119 4.39 -29.06 -2.28
N SER A 120 3.07 -28.92 -2.44
CA SER A 120 2.37 -27.64 -2.53
C SER A 120 1.12 -27.66 -1.68
N GLY A 121 0.80 -26.55 -1.06
CA GLY A 121 -0.38 -26.33 -0.24
C GLY A 121 -1.20 -25.12 -0.69
N PRO A 122 -2.19 -24.70 0.10
CA PRO A 122 -3.18 -23.71 -0.31
C PRO A 122 -2.61 -22.34 -0.71
N GLN A 123 -1.52 -21.91 -0.07
CA GLN A 123 -0.88 -20.61 -0.33
C GLN A 123 0.54 -20.76 -0.88
N SER A 124 0.88 -21.92 -1.44
CA SER A 124 2.19 -22.12 -2.07
C SER A 124 2.30 -21.43 -3.43
N LEU A 125 3.50 -20.99 -3.79
CA LEU A 125 3.81 -20.66 -5.17
C LEU A 125 3.63 -21.91 -6.06
N PRO A 126 2.85 -21.88 -7.16
CA PRO A 126 2.73 -22.99 -8.11
C PRO A 126 4.09 -23.40 -8.69
N PRO A 127 4.53 -24.66 -8.53
CA PRO A 127 5.88 -25.07 -8.96
C PRO A 127 6.03 -25.19 -10.49
N GLU A 128 4.93 -25.21 -11.24
CA GLU A 128 4.90 -25.30 -12.71
C GLU A 128 5.38 -24.01 -13.40
N GLY A 129 5.51 -22.94 -12.64
CA GLY A 129 5.76 -21.61 -13.16
C GLY A 129 4.47 -20.84 -13.46
N GLN A 130 4.62 -19.53 -13.51
CA GLN A 130 3.48 -18.62 -13.72
C GLN A 130 3.92 -17.28 -14.28
N SER A 131 3.01 -16.58 -14.96
CA SER A 131 3.15 -15.18 -15.32
C SER A 131 1.87 -14.44 -14.97
N ARG A 132 2.00 -13.22 -14.44
CA ARG A 132 0.90 -12.33 -14.03
C ARG A 132 1.27 -10.89 -14.33
N GLU A 133 0.24 -10.06 -14.43
CA GLU A 133 0.38 -8.62 -14.63
C GLU A 133 -0.42 -7.83 -13.60
N THR A 134 0.07 -6.64 -13.30
CA THR A 134 -0.64 -5.62 -12.52
C THR A 134 -0.59 -4.30 -13.27
N TRP A 135 -1.66 -3.54 -13.15
CA TRP A 135 -1.76 -2.18 -13.65
C TRP A 135 -2.38 -1.29 -12.58
N THR A 136 -1.69 -0.21 -12.26
CA THR A 136 -2.16 0.81 -11.34
C THR A 136 -2.04 2.18 -12.00
N THR A 137 -3.04 3.03 -11.83
CA THR A 137 -3.01 4.41 -12.30
C THR A 137 -3.71 5.31 -11.31
N GLY A 138 -3.19 6.50 -11.10
CA GLY A 138 -3.74 7.43 -10.14
C GLY A 138 -3.40 8.87 -10.42
N VAL A 139 -4.16 9.75 -9.80
CA VAL A 139 -3.96 11.19 -9.83
C VAL A 139 -3.83 11.69 -8.41
N PHE A 140 -2.85 12.54 -8.15
CA PHE A 140 -2.71 13.28 -6.91
C PHE A 140 -3.16 14.72 -7.12
N LEU A 141 -4.08 15.15 -6.27
CA LEU A 141 -4.61 16.50 -6.25
C LEU A 141 -4.31 17.11 -4.89
N GLY A 142 -3.64 18.25 -4.87
CA GLY A 142 -3.37 19.03 -3.66
C GLY A 142 -3.93 20.43 -3.77
N VAL A 143 -4.48 20.96 -2.70
CA VAL A 143 -4.97 22.34 -2.64
C VAL A 143 -4.68 22.96 -1.28
N ARG A 144 -4.14 24.18 -1.29
CA ARG A 144 -3.95 24.99 -0.09
C ARG A 144 -5.28 25.67 0.26
N LEU A 145 -5.81 25.37 1.43
CA LEU A 145 -7.09 25.90 1.90
C LEU A 145 -6.92 27.22 2.65
N TRP A 146 -5.87 27.29 3.49
CA TRP A 146 -5.47 28.46 4.29
C TRP A 146 -3.97 28.36 4.60
N GLN A 147 -3.46 29.27 5.38
CA GLN A 147 -2.03 29.29 5.76
C GLN A 147 -1.67 28.01 6.54
N GLY A 148 -0.77 27.21 5.98
CA GLY A 148 -0.32 25.93 6.50
C GLY A 148 -1.34 24.80 6.39
N GLY A 149 -2.58 25.06 5.94
CA GLY A 149 -3.63 24.07 5.77
C GLY A 149 -3.77 23.59 4.33
N GLU A 150 -3.62 22.29 4.09
CA GLU A 150 -3.60 21.66 2.77
C GLU A 150 -4.51 20.42 2.76
N LEU A 151 -5.27 20.23 1.67
CA LEU A 151 -6.11 19.05 1.44
C LEU A 151 -5.56 18.28 0.25
N TYR A 152 -5.44 16.97 0.41
CA TYR A 152 -4.96 16.06 -0.64
C TYR A 152 -5.98 14.98 -0.94
N PHE A 153 -6.09 14.66 -2.23
CA PHE A 153 -6.97 13.60 -2.73
C PHE A 153 -6.26 12.79 -3.81
N ASN A 154 -6.20 11.47 -3.63
CA ASN A 154 -5.60 10.54 -4.57
C ASN A 154 -6.56 9.41 -4.94
N PRO A 155 -7.33 9.55 -6.03
CA PRO A 155 -8.05 8.46 -6.65
C PRO A 155 -7.09 7.56 -7.45
N GLU A 156 -7.26 6.24 -7.32
CA GLU A 156 -6.52 5.23 -8.08
C GLU A 156 -7.45 4.21 -8.73
N LEU A 157 -7.03 3.69 -9.87
CA LEU A 157 -7.57 2.49 -10.50
C LEU A 157 -6.54 1.38 -10.37
N LEU A 158 -6.97 0.22 -9.89
CA LEU A 158 -6.13 -0.92 -9.56
C LEU A 158 -6.63 -2.15 -10.32
N GLN A 159 -5.74 -2.88 -11.00
CA GLN A 159 -6.09 -4.08 -11.77
C GLN A 159 -4.95 -5.09 -11.76
N GLY A 160 -5.28 -6.34 -12.00
CA GLY A 160 -4.36 -7.44 -12.22
C GLY A 160 -4.11 -8.27 -10.97
N PHE A 161 -3.16 -9.17 -11.06
CA PHE A 161 -2.84 -10.13 -10.01
C PHE A 161 -1.32 -10.21 -9.83
N GLY A 162 -0.87 -10.43 -8.60
CA GLY A 162 0.49 -10.87 -8.34
C GLY A 162 0.66 -12.36 -8.67
N VAL A 163 1.89 -12.82 -8.81
CA VAL A 163 2.17 -14.27 -8.90
C VAL A 163 1.58 -14.98 -7.69
N ALA A 164 0.94 -16.12 -7.93
CA ALA A 164 0.16 -16.87 -6.93
C ALA A 164 -0.88 -16.03 -6.16
N ASN A 165 -1.44 -14.98 -6.77
CA ASN A 165 -2.31 -13.99 -6.12
C ASN A 165 -1.65 -13.33 -4.90
N THR A 166 -0.34 -13.07 -4.98
CA THR A 166 0.50 -12.50 -3.92
C THR A 166 0.68 -13.42 -2.70
N THR A 167 0.60 -14.74 -2.88
CA THR A 167 0.85 -15.72 -1.83
C THR A 167 2.14 -16.51 -2.08
N GLY A 168 2.61 -17.25 -1.06
CA GLY A 168 3.70 -18.20 -1.16
C GLY A 168 5.10 -17.65 -0.91
N ALA A 169 5.21 -16.39 -0.47
CA ALA A 169 6.45 -15.80 0.01
C ALA A 169 6.13 -14.70 1.04
N GLY A 170 6.90 -14.64 2.12
CA GLY A 170 6.82 -13.56 3.10
C GLY A 170 7.30 -12.24 2.48
N GLY A 171 8.46 -12.26 1.81
CA GLY A 171 8.92 -11.19 0.94
C GLY A 171 8.32 -11.34 -0.45
N PHE A 172 7.05 -10.98 -0.63
CA PHE A 172 6.39 -11.12 -1.92
C PHE A 172 7.02 -10.21 -2.99
N PRO A 173 7.13 -10.71 -4.25
CA PRO A 173 8.01 -10.11 -5.25
C PRO A 173 7.45 -8.86 -5.96
N ASN A 174 6.21 -8.41 -5.65
CA ASN A 174 5.62 -7.24 -6.27
C ASN A 174 4.70 -6.50 -5.28
N GLY A 175 5.18 -5.40 -4.72
CA GLY A 175 4.43 -4.56 -3.77
C GLY A 175 3.15 -3.94 -4.34
N GLU A 176 3.09 -3.67 -5.66
CA GLU A 176 1.86 -3.18 -6.30
C GLU A 176 0.78 -4.27 -6.42
N ALA A 177 1.17 -5.55 -6.44
CA ALA A 177 0.22 -6.66 -6.55
C ALA A 177 -0.68 -6.79 -5.33
N GLN A 178 -0.23 -6.35 -4.16
CA GLN A 178 -1.03 -6.36 -2.93
C GLN A 178 -2.28 -5.48 -3.05
N LYS A 179 -2.16 -4.36 -3.74
CA LYS A 179 -3.27 -3.43 -3.98
C LYS A 179 -4.23 -3.89 -5.06
N SER A 180 -3.78 -4.75 -5.98
CA SER A 180 -4.52 -5.25 -7.13
C SER A 180 -5.43 -6.44 -6.75
N ASN A 181 -5.36 -7.54 -7.45
CA ASN A 181 -6.18 -8.74 -7.24
C ASN A 181 -7.60 -8.62 -7.81
N PHE A 182 -7.72 -7.90 -8.93
CA PHE A 182 -8.96 -7.71 -9.66
C PHE A 182 -8.77 -7.95 -11.16
N PRO A 183 -9.69 -8.66 -11.84
CA PRO A 183 -9.58 -8.92 -13.28
C PRO A 183 -9.91 -7.69 -14.15
N PHE A 184 -10.48 -6.66 -13.58
CA PHE A 184 -10.84 -5.40 -14.26
C PHE A 184 -10.47 -4.20 -13.38
N PRO A 185 -10.33 -2.99 -13.94
CA PRO A 185 -9.96 -1.81 -13.17
C PRO A 185 -10.96 -1.55 -12.04
N ARG A 186 -10.45 -1.45 -10.83
CA ARG A 186 -11.24 -1.12 -9.65
C ARG A 186 -10.80 0.21 -9.06
N TYR A 187 -11.77 1.07 -8.85
CA TYR A 187 -11.55 2.35 -8.19
C TYR A 187 -11.27 2.19 -6.69
N ASN A 188 -10.32 2.98 -6.19
CA ASN A 188 -10.07 3.18 -4.78
C ASN A 188 -9.73 4.65 -4.49
N THR A 189 -10.27 5.19 -3.40
CA THR A 189 -9.75 6.41 -2.80
C THR A 189 -8.56 6.03 -1.94
N SER A 190 -7.35 6.14 -2.51
CA SER A 190 -6.14 5.72 -1.82
C SER A 190 -5.72 6.71 -0.75
N ARG A 191 -5.85 8.02 -1.03
CA ARG A 191 -5.58 9.05 -0.03
C ARG A 191 -6.65 10.12 -0.07
N LEU A 192 -7.05 10.54 1.13
CA LEU A 192 -7.89 11.72 1.37
C LEU A 192 -7.57 12.23 2.76
N PHE A 193 -6.73 13.26 2.85
CA PHE A 193 -6.28 13.77 4.14
C PHE A 193 -6.11 15.27 4.15
N LEU A 194 -6.25 15.84 5.34
CA LEU A 194 -5.92 17.20 5.67
C LEU A 194 -4.54 17.24 6.35
N ARG A 195 -3.69 18.16 5.92
CA ARG A 195 -2.41 18.47 6.56
C ARG A 195 -2.43 19.90 7.07
N GLN A 196 -1.99 20.11 8.28
CA GLN A 196 -1.75 21.43 8.85
C GLN A 196 -0.30 21.56 9.30
N GLU A 197 0.38 22.57 8.82
CA GLU A 197 1.72 22.91 9.23
C GLU A 197 1.71 24.17 10.10
N PHE A 198 2.46 24.13 11.20
CA PHE A 198 2.70 25.24 12.11
C PHE A 198 4.18 25.53 12.12
N GLY A 199 4.60 26.60 11.42
CA GLY A 199 5.98 27.08 11.43
C GLY A 199 6.36 27.59 12.81
N LEU A 200 7.59 27.29 13.23
CA LEU A 200 8.16 27.73 14.51
C LEU A 200 9.24 28.78 14.35
N GLY A 201 9.36 29.33 13.11
CA GLY A 201 10.37 30.33 12.75
C GLY A 201 11.79 29.75 12.61
N GLY A 202 12.72 30.59 12.26
CA GLY A 202 14.11 30.23 11.96
C GLY A 202 14.36 30.08 10.47
N ASP A 203 15.22 29.12 10.10
CA ASP A 203 15.56 28.85 8.70
C ASP A 203 14.37 28.32 7.94
N ARG A 204 14.31 28.70 6.66
CA ARG A 204 13.27 28.21 5.72
C ARG A 204 13.88 27.35 4.64
N GLU A 205 13.14 26.34 4.21
CA GLU A 205 13.49 25.50 3.08
C GLU A 205 12.47 25.67 1.96
N LYS A 206 12.96 25.61 0.73
CA LYS A 206 12.13 25.58 -0.46
C LYS A 206 11.75 24.12 -0.72
N VAL A 207 10.47 23.86 -0.89
CA VAL A 207 9.94 22.55 -1.30
C VAL A 207 9.35 22.66 -2.69
N GLU A 208 9.70 21.69 -3.53
CA GLU A 208 9.14 21.56 -4.87
C GLU A 208 7.80 20.82 -4.80
N SER A 209 6.98 20.97 -5.84
CA SER A 209 5.74 20.19 -5.99
C SER A 209 6.05 18.74 -6.24
N ASP A 210 5.38 17.86 -5.52
CA ASP A 210 5.54 16.40 -5.63
C ASP A 210 4.26 15.70 -5.17
N TYR A 211 4.19 14.37 -5.28
CA TYR A 211 3.06 13.58 -4.79
C TYR A 211 2.79 13.85 -3.31
N GLY A 212 1.63 14.47 -3.03
CA GLY A 212 1.25 14.83 -1.66
C GLY A 212 2.08 15.96 -1.04
N GLN A 213 2.66 16.84 -1.86
CA GLN A 213 3.45 17.99 -1.42
C GLN A 213 3.26 19.19 -2.35
N LEU A 214 2.63 20.25 -1.85
CA LEU A 214 2.52 21.52 -2.56
C LEU A 214 3.86 22.27 -2.57
N ALA A 215 4.19 22.86 -3.71
CA ALA A 215 5.35 23.77 -3.80
C ALA A 215 5.21 24.96 -2.86
N GLY A 216 6.32 25.41 -2.32
CA GLY A 216 6.36 26.59 -1.45
C GLY A 216 7.61 26.70 -0.61
N GLU A 217 7.53 27.52 0.40
CA GLU A 217 8.56 27.66 1.43
C GLU A 217 7.98 27.29 2.78
N LYS A 218 8.71 26.48 3.54
CA LYS A 218 8.33 26.01 4.88
C LYS A 218 9.42 26.34 5.88
N ASP A 219 9.03 26.59 7.13
CA ASP A 219 10.01 26.65 8.20
C ASP A 219 10.64 25.27 8.40
N VAL A 220 11.94 25.19 8.54
CA VAL A 220 12.64 23.95 8.89
C VAL A 220 12.13 23.44 10.24
N ARG A 221 12.01 24.33 11.21
CA ARG A 221 11.42 24.03 12.53
C ARG A 221 9.90 24.15 12.43
N ARG A 222 9.19 23.02 12.47
CA ARG A 222 7.74 23.01 12.33
C ARG A 222 7.09 21.86 13.08
N ILE A 223 5.80 22.00 13.32
CA ILE A 223 4.89 20.91 13.69
C ILE A 223 3.97 20.67 12.50
N THR A 224 3.87 19.41 12.07
CA THR A 224 2.94 18.99 11.02
C THR A 224 1.92 18.04 11.62
N VAL A 225 0.64 18.30 11.38
CA VAL A 225 -0.47 17.41 11.76
C VAL A 225 -1.14 16.91 10.49
N GLN A 226 -1.32 15.59 10.36
CA GLN A 226 -2.00 14.99 9.23
C GLN A 226 -3.13 14.09 9.74
N VAL A 227 -4.35 14.25 9.15
CA VAL A 227 -5.54 13.51 9.56
C VAL A 227 -6.32 13.09 8.32
N GLY A 228 -6.71 11.81 8.24
CA GLY A 228 -7.51 11.29 7.14
C GLY A 228 -7.18 9.86 6.76
N LYS A 229 -7.38 9.53 5.48
CA LYS A 229 -7.01 8.23 4.89
C LYS A 229 -5.68 8.36 4.14
N TYR A 230 -4.71 7.51 4.45
CA TYR A 230 -3.40 7.44 3.78
C TYR A 230 -2.65 6.16 4.16
N ALA A 231 -1.49 5.90 3.54
CA ALA A 231 -0.62 4.80 3.92
C ALA A 231 0.30 5.22 5.07
N ILE A 232 0.59 4.34 6.01
CA ILE A 232 1.54 4.61 7.10
C ILE A 232 2.93 4.88 6.52
N HIS A 233 3.33 4.17 5.45
CA HIS A 233 4.59 4.40 4.75
C HIS A 233 4.71 5.77 4.06
N ASP A 234 3.64 6.54 3.93
CA ASP A 234 3.75 7.93 3.47
C ASP A 234 4.49 8.83 4.48
N LEU A 235 4.63 8.40 5.74
CA LEU A 235 5.25 9.17 6.83
C LEU A 235 6.34 8.40 7.58
N PHE A 236 6.20 7.08 7.73
CA PHE A 236 7.05 6.23 8.56
C PHE A 236 7.82 5.23 7.70
N ASP A 237 9.03 4.84 8.13
CA ASP A 237 9.93 3.91 7.44
C ASP A 237 10.34 4.36 6.02
N THR A 238 10.23 5.65 5.70
CA THR A 238 10.64 6.19 4.40
C THR A 238 12.16 6.07 4.19
N ASN A 239 12.61 5.84 2.92
CA ASN A 239 14.02 5.70 2.58
C ASN A 239 14.26 6.15 1.13
N GLU A 240 15.25 7.01 0.90
CA GLU A 240 15.52 7.58 -0.42
C GLU A 240 15.89 6.54 -1.51
N TYR A 241 16.42 5.38 -1.10
CA TYR A 241 16.99 4.39 -2.03
C TYR A 241 16.11 3.15 -2.21
N ALA A 242 15.11 2.97 -1.35
CA ALA A 242 14.19 1.84 -1.40
C ALA A 242 12.87 2.19 -0.68
N GLU A 243 11.88 2.66 -1.42
CA GLU A 243 10.60 3.11 -0.86
C GLU A 243 9.39 2.81 -1.76
N ASP A 244 9.52 3.05 -3.07
CA ASP A 244 8.39 2.93 -3.99
C ASP A 244 8.59 1.81 -5.00
N THR A 245 7.75 0.79 -4.95
CA THR A 245 7.75 -0.37 -5.86
C THR A 245 7.51 0.00 -7.33
N ARG A 246 7.06 1.24 -7.60
CA ARG A 246 6.84 1.75 -8.97
C ARG A 246 8.11 2.22 -9.65
N VAL A 247 9.15 2.55 -8.87
CA VAL A 247 10.40 3.11 -9.39
C VAL A 247 11.65 2.43 -8.83
N ASP A 248 11.59 1.91 -7.60
CA ASP A 248 12.71 1.26 -6.90
C ASP A 248 12.56 -0.28 -6.87
N PHE A 249 13.00 -0.92 -5.79
CA PHE A 249 12.83 -2.35 -5.54
C PHE A 249 11.36 -2.74 -5.48
N MET A 250 11.01 -3.89 -6.05
CA MET A 250 9.63 -4.40 -6.05
C MET A 250 9.35 -5.33 -4.89
N ASN A 251 10.38 -6.01 -4.35
CA ASN A 251 10.20 -6.97 -3.26
C ASN A 251 9.87 -6.28 -1.94
N TRP A 252 8.78 -6.72 -1.30
CA TRP A 252 8.30 -6.18 -0.04
C TRP A 252 9.38 -6.05 1.03
N SER A 253 10.14 -7.10 1.28
CA SER A 253 11.11 -7.13 2.38
C SER A 253 12.39 -6.32 2.12
N ILE A 254 12.52 -5.72 0.92
CA ILE A 254 13.63 -4.83 0.57
C ILE A 254 13.21 -3.36 0.65
N TRP A 255 12.03 -3.00 0.11
CA TRP A 255 11.59 -1.60 0.09
C TRP A 255 10.92 -1.15 1.39
N ALA A 256 10.53 -2.08 2.28
CA ALA A 256 9.93 -1.78 3.57
C ALA A 256 10.62 -2.55 4.71
N ALA A 257 10.42 -2.12 5.94
CA ALA A 257 10.77 -2.87 7.14
C ALA A 257 9.86 -4.11 7.24
N GLY A 258 10.34 -5.28 6.77
CA GLY A 258 9.53 -6.47 6.50
C GLY A 258 8.67 -6.96 7.67
N ALA A 259 9.13 -6.80 8.92
CA ALA A 259 8.39 -7.22 10.11
C ALA A 259 7.54 -6.09 10.76
N PHE A 260 7.40 -4.95 10.09
CA PHE A 260 6.54 -3.87 10.53
C PHE A 260 5.07 -4.17 10.16
N ASP A 261 4.35 -4.83 11.07
CA ASP A 261 2.91 -5.10 10.93
C ASP A 261 2.10 -3.82 11.23
N TYR A 262 2.22 -2.83 10.34
CA TYR A 262 1.58 -1.54 10.51
C TYR A 262 0.06 -1.62 10.26
N ALA A 263 -0.69 -0.73 10.90
CA ALA A 263 -2.14 -0.67 10.75
C ALA A 263 -2.55 -0.32 9.32
N ALA A 264 -3.19 -1.25 8.61
CA ALA A 264 -3.67 -1.03 7.24
C ALA A 264 -4.75 -2.02 6.85
N ASP A 265 -5.60 -1.63 5.90
CA ASP A 265 -6.43 -2.55 5.13
C ASP A 265 -5.56 -3.35 4.13
N ARG A 266 -6.16 -4.31 3.43
CA ARG A 266 -5.47 -5.12 2.42
C ARG A 266 -4.79 -4.30 1.33
N LEU A 267 -5.22 -3.05 1.09
CA LEU A 267 -4.64 -2.17 0.08
C LEU A 267 -3.48 -1.31 0.62
N GLY A 268 -3.08 -1.49 1.85
CA GLY A 268 -2.02 -0.74 2.50
C GLY A 268 -2.43 0.62 3.06
N LEU A 269 -3.72 0.83 3.27
CA LEU A 269 -4.29 2.12 3.61
C LEU A 269 -5.03 2.06 4.94
N THR A 270 -5.03 3.16 5.68
CA THR A 270 -5.77 3.26 6.92
C THR A 270 -6.31 4.66 7.14
N TYR A 271 -7.16 4.82 8.13
CA TYR A 271 -7.59 6.11 8.66
C TYR A 271 -6.86 6.39 9.96
N GLY A 272 -6.35 7.61 10.11
CA GLY A 272 -5.65 7.96 11.33
C GLY A 272 -5.24 9.40 11.40
N ALA A 273 -4.50 9.70 12.45
CA ALA A 273 -3.88 11.00 12.70
C ALA A 273 -2.42 10.80 13.06
N ALA A 274 -1.56 11.66 12.52
CA ALA A 274 -0.15 11.70 12.84
C ALA A 274 0.30 13.13 13.12
N VAL A 275 1.29 13.26 13.98
CA VAL A 275 1.97 14.51 14.30
C VAL A 275 3.46 14.32 14.11
N GLU A 276 4.08 15.24 13.40
CA GLU A 276 5.53 15.34 13.27
C GLU A 276 6.03 16.63 13.94
N PHE A 277 7.09 16.51 14.69
CA PHE A 277 7.89 17.65 15.17
C PHE A 277 9.25 17.61 14.50
N ASN A 278 9.45 18.51 13.54
CA ASN A 278 10.67 18.59 12.72
C ASN A 278 11.63 19.68 13.25
N GLN A 279 12.89 19.31 13.32
CA GLN A 279 14.03 20.16 13.68
C GLN A 279 15.13 20.05 12.61
N PRO A 280 16.15 20.91 12.55
CA PRO A 280 17.17 20.87 11.49
C PRO A 280 17.86 19.50 11.32
N ASN A 281 18.16 18.81 12.42
CA ASN A 281 18.96 17.57 12.40
C ASN A 281 18.18 16.34 12.85
N TRP A 282 16.91 16.48 13.24
CA TRP A 282 16.10 15.35 13.69
C TRP A 282 14.60 15.66 13.54
N ALA A 283 13.80 14.62 13.51
CA ALA A 283 12.36 14.70 13.61
C ALA A 283 11.81 13.58 14.49
N VAL A 284 10.71 13.83 15.17
CA VAL A 284 9.91 12.80 15.85
C VAL A 284 8.53 12.79 15.24
N ARG A 285 8.08 11.61 14.84
CA ARG A 285 6.72 11.36 14.32
C ARG A 285 6.00 10.42 15.25
N THR A 286 4.72 10.65 15.50
CA THR A 286 3.86 9.72 16.20
C THR A 286 2.47 9.73 15.58
N GLY A 287 1.80 8.60 15.56
CA GLY A 287 0.48 8.48 14.98
C GLY A 287 -0.36 7.38 15.62
N TYR A 288 -1.68 7.52 15.43
CA TYR A 288 -2.69 6.55 15.81
C TYR A 288 -3.58 6.24 14.62
N PHE A 289 -3.80 4.95 14.37
CA PHE A 289 -4.40 4.45 13.14
C PHE A 289 -5.39 3.32 13.43
N LEU A 290 -6.42 3.20 12.57
CA LEU A 290 -7.35 2.08 12.64
C LEU A 290 -6.69 0.78 12.19
N MET A 291 -6.96 -0.30 12.92
CA MET A 291 -6.61 -1.67 12.52
C MET A 291 -7.71 -2.28 11.65
N PRO A 292 -7.41 -3.26 10.77
CA PRO A 292 -8.46 -4.02 10.12
C PRO A 292 -9.19 -4.94 11.11
N ASN A 293 -10.46 -5.29 10.81
CA ASN A 293 -11.27 -6.18 11.63
C ASN A 293 -10.74 -7.63 11.68
N GLU A 294 -10.04 -8.03 10.65
CA GLU A 294 -9.44 -9.35 10.48
C GLU A 294 -8.11 -9.25 9.74
N SER A 295 -7.30 -10.27 9.84
CA SER A 295 -6.02 -10.38 9.16
C SER A 295 -6.18 -10.13 7.66
N ASN A 296 -5.42 -9.16 7.13
CA ASN A 296 -5.42 -8.72 5.72
C ASN A 296 -6.83 -8.38 5.18
N GLY A 297 -7.70 -7.86 6.05
CA GLY A 297 -9.09 -7.50 5.72
C GLY A 297 -9.21 -6.12 5.06
N ASN A 298 -10.36 -5.90 4.39
CA ASN A 298 -10.68 -4.61 3.77
C ASN A 298 -11.51 -3.68 4.68
N VAL A 299 -12.04 -4.20 5.78
CA VAL A 299 -12.92 -3.46 6.69
C VAL A 299 -12.15 -3.06 7.93
N MET A 300 -12.13 -1.75 8.20
CA MET A 300 -11.44 -1.21 9.37
C MET A 300 -12.29 -1.35 10.64
N ASP A 301 -11.62 -1.58 11.77
CA ASP A 301 -12.23 -1.61 13.09
C ASP A 301 -12.38 -0.19 13.65
N TRP A 302 -13.61 0.26 13.81
CA TRP A 302 -13.94 1.59 14.33
C TRP A 302 -14.03 1.68 15.84
N ASN A 303 -13.60 0.65 16.58
CA ASN A 303 -13.53 0.70 18.04
C ASN A 303 -12.31 1.52 18.51
N LEU A 304 -12.29 2.78 18.15
CA LEU A 304 -11.17 3.73 18.25
C LEU A 304 -10.43 3.74 19.60
N PHE A 305 -11.12 3.53 20.72
CA PHE A 305 -10.51 3.65 22.04
C PHE A 305 -10.07 2.32 22.65
N SER A 306 -10.41 1.21 22.02
CA SER A 306 -10.02 -0.14 22.48
C SER A 306 -9.09 -0.85 21.52
N ARG A 307 -9.14 -0.51 20.22
CA ARG A 307 -8.33 -1.13 19.17
C ARG A 307 -7.79 -0.09 18.23
N GLY A 308 -6.52 -0.21 17.90
CA GLY A 308 -5.82 0.70 17.01
C GLY A 308 -4.32 0.43 17.00
N GLY A 309 -3.64 0.99 16.02
CA GLY A 309 -2.19 0.93 15.87
C GLY A 309 -1.54 2.23 16.27
N TYR A 310 -0.54 2.17 17.15
CA TYR A 310 0.33 3.28 17.50
C TYR A 310 1.67 3.10 16.83
N VAL A 311 2.19 4.16 16.23
CA VAL A 311 3.54 4.20 15.67
C VAL A 311 4.25 5.45 16.17
N THR A 312 5.53 5.30 16.53
CA THR A 312 6.41 6.43 16.83
C THR A 312 7.75 6.18 16.16
N GLU A 313 8.31 7.20 15.53
CA GLU A 313 9.60 7.15 14.84
C GLU A 313 10.44 8.37 15.20
N LEU A 314 11.71 8.14 15.53
CA LEU A 314 12.75 9.15 15.61
C LEU A 314 13.61 9.08 14.34
N GLU A 315 13.76 10.19 13.66
CA GLU A 315 14.68 10.39 12.54
C GLU A 315 15.83 11.28 12.98
N VAL A 316 17.06 10.89 12.65
CA VAL A 316 18.29 11.67 12.88
C VAL A 316 19.03 11.84 11.57
N ARG A 317 19.28 13.08 11.17
CA ARG A 317 20.04 13.47 9.98
C ARG A 317 21.48 13.74 10.40
N TYR A 318 22.41 13.04 9.77
CA TYR A 318 23.83 13.13 10.10
C TYR A 318 24.70 13.24 8.85
N LYS A 319 25.97 13.48 9.02
CA LYS A 319 26.97 13.37 7.97
C LYS A 319 28.01 12.34 8.35
N ALA A 320 28.24 11.38 7.48
CA ALA A 320 29.34 10.44 7.57
C ALA A 320 30.12 10.49 6.25
N LEU A 321 31.44 10.40 6.29
CA LEU A 321 32.29 10.53 5.11
C LEU A 321 32.00 11.84 4.33
N GLU A 322 31.69 12.91 5.04
CA GLU A 322 31.27 14.23 4.50
C GLU A 322 29.97 14.19 3.66
N ARG A 323 29.26 13.09 3.65
CA ARG A 323 28.03 12.83 2.89
C ARG A 323 26.80 12.74 3.80
N PRO A 324 25.62 13.13 3.31
CA PRO A 324 24.41 13.05 4.11
C PRO A 324 24.00 11.59 4.37
N GLY A 325 23.48 11.35 5.55
CA GLY A 325 22.88 10.11 5.96
C GLY A 325 21.69 10.35 6.88
N VAL A 326 20.77 9.39 6.93
CA VAL A 326 19.60 9.42 7.81
C VAL A 326 19.50 8.10 8.54
N ALA A 327 19.27 8.18 9.84
CA ALA A 327 18.97 7.03 10.69
C ALA A 327 17.58 7.19 11.29
N LYS A 328 16.76 6.15 11.20
CA LYS A 328 15.43 6.11 11.78
C LYS A 328 15.29 4.93 12.71
N VAL A 329 14.62 5.15 13.83
CA VAL A 329 14.23 4.11 14.78
C VAL A 329 12.73 4.26 15.03
N GLY A 330 11.97 3.25 14.65
CA GLY A 330 10.54 3.22 14.84
C GLY A 330 10.10 2.10 15.80
N ALA A 331 9.01 2.34 16.51
CA ALA A 331 8.34 1.36 17.35
C ALA A 331 6.84 1.42 17.09
N PHE A 332 6.18 0.27 17.17
CA PHE A 332 4.73 0.18 17.00
C PHE A 332 4.09 -0.73 18.04
N LEU A 333 2.81 -0.45 18.30
CA LEU A 333 1.96 -1.23 19.18
C LEU A 333 0.57 -1.31 18.56
N ASN A 334 0.12 -2.52 18.23
CA ASN A 334 -1.19 -2.79 17.68
C ASN A 334 -2.07 -3.47 18.72
N SER A 335 -3.21 -2.86 19.04
CA SER A 335 -4.32 -3.52 19.73
C SER A 335 -5.35 -3.94 18.69
N SER A 336 -5.54 -5.23 18.47
CA SER A 336 -6.39 -5.78 17.40
C SER A 336 -7.17 -7.00 17.85
N PHE A 337 -8.25 -7.33 17.13
CA PHE A 337 -8.99 -8.58 17.32
C PHE A 337 -8.31 -9.69 16.53
N SER A 338 -7.34 -10.35 17.17
CA SER A 338 -6.43 -11.31 16.54
C SER A 338 -6.33 -12.63 17.30
N GLY A 339 -6.02 -13.71 16.57
CA GLY A 339 -5.80 -15.04 17.09
C GLY A 339 -4.40 -15.21 17.67
N SER A 340 -4.24 -16.21 18.51
CA SER A 340 -2.96 -16.62 19.12
C SER A 340 -2.44 -17.86 18.40
N TYR A 341 -1.21 -17.80 17.88
CA TYR A 341 -0.57 -18.96 17.25
C TYR A 341 -0.38 -20.12 18.22
N VAL A 342 -0.03 -19.84 19.47
CA VAL A 342 0.15 -20.87 20.52
C VAL A 342 -1.17 -21.57 20.83
N ASP A 343 -2.23 -20.77 21.10
CA ASP A 343 -3.54 -21.34 21.45
C ASP A 343 -4.15 -22.12 20.28
N ALA A 344 -4.05 -21.57 19.05
CA ALA A 344 -4.54 -22.25 17.85
C ALA A 344 -3.83 -23.58 17.62
N THR A 345 -2.50 -23.62 17.76
CA THR A 345 -1.72 -24.85 17.61
C THR A 345 -2.08 -25.88 18.69
N ALA A 346 -2.30 -25.44 19.92
CA ALA A 346 -2.69 -26.34 21.01
C ALA A 346 -4.09 -26.93 20.78
N LEU A 347 -5.08 -26.11 20.38
CA LEU A 347 -6.42 -26.55 20.04
C LEU A 347 -6.41 -27.54 18.86
N ALA A 348 -5.65 -27.24 17.82
CA ALA A 348 -5.51 -28.10 16.64
C ALA A 348 -5.00 -29.49 17.00
N ARG A 349 -3.93 -29.58 17.80
CA ARG A 349 -3.37 -30.84 18.31
C ARG A 349 -4.36 -31.62 19.15
N GLY A 350 -5.09 -30.94 20.04
CA GLY A 350 -6.11 -31.57 20.89
C GLY A 350 -7.29 -32.14 20.12
N ALA A 351 -7.69 -31.48 19.04
CA ALA A 351 -8.82 -31.86 18.19
C ALA A 351 -8.43 -32.77 16.99
N GLY A 352 -7.15 -32.96 16.72
CA GLY A 352 -6.68 -33.73 15.56
C GLY A 352 -7.02 -33.06 14.20
N ILE A 353 -7.04 -31.73 14.15
CA ILE A 353 -7.33 -30.92 12.95
C ILE A 353 -6.17 -29.94 12.66
N THR A 354 -6.23 -29.22 11.54
CA THR A 354 -5.20 -28.21 11.20
C THR A 354 -5.35 -26.95 12.03
N ALA A 355 -4.24 -26.26 12.29
CA ALA A 355 -4.22 -25.01 13.07
C ALA A 355 -4.98 -23.87 12.38
N ASP A 356 -5.10 -23.89 11.06
CA ASP A 356 -5.94 -22.95 10.31
C ASP A 356 -7.42 -22.97 10.75
N ASN A 357 -7.96 -24.16 11.02
CA ASN A 357 -9.35 -24.31 11.47
C ASN A 357 -9.60 -23.85 12.92
N THR A 358 -8.56 -23.50 13.66
CA THR A 358 -8.66 -23.15 15.09
C THR A 358 -8.29 -21.70 15.38
N ILE A 359 -7.54 -21.03 14.50
CA ILE A 359 -7.04 -19.68 14.74
C ILE A 359 -8.16 -18.67 15.03
N SER A 360 -9.26 -18.73 14.28
CA SER A 360 -10.42 -17.86 14.46
C SER A 360 -11.10 -18.03 15.82
N GLN A 361 -11.05 -19.24 16.40
CA GLN A 361 -11.62 -19.55 17.72
C GLN A 361 -10.83 -18.93 18.88
N THR A 362 -9.58 -18.53 18.61
CA THR A 362 -8.68 -17.92 19.62
C THR A 362 -8.68 -16.40 19.56
N ARG A 363 -9.42 -15.79 18.61
CA ARG A 363 -9.47 -14.35 18.41
C ARG A 363 -10.07 -13.63 19.61
N GLN A 364 -9.34 -12.66 20.10
CA GLN A 364 -9.77 -11.68 21.13
C GLN A 364 -8.93 -10.42 20.97
N THR A 365 -9.20 -9.37 21.73
CA THR A 365 -8.35 -8.18 21.71
C THR A 365 -6.98 -8.55 22.29
N ARG A 366 -5.95 -8.45 21.44
CA ARG A 366 -4.55 -8.76 21.77
C ARG A 366 -3.64 -7.62 21.36
N ILE A 367 -2.46 -7.61 21.96
CA ILE A 367 -1.42 -6.63 21.67
C ILE A 367 -0.28 -7.31 20.91
N LYS A 368 0.05 -6.76 19.74
CA LYS A 368 1.30 -7.02 19.02
C LYS A 368 2.15 -5.76 19.08
N TYR A 369 3.46 -5.92 19.29
CA TYR A 369 4.41 -4.81 19.29
C TYR A 369 5.69 -5.20 18.59
N GLY A 370 6.37 -4.19 18.09
CA GLY A 370 7.65 -4.38 17.40
C GLY A 370 8.37 -3.07 17.19
N TYR A 371 9.52 -3.16 16.54
CA TYR A 371 10.37 -2.01 16.23
C TYR A 371 11.17 -2.25 14.95
N TYR A 372 11.66 -1.15 14.38
CA TYR A 372 12.55 -1.19 13.24
C TYR A 372 13.64 -0.14 13.32
N VAL A 373 14.73 -0.43 12.62
CA VAL A 373 15.82 0.51 12.34
C VAL A 373 15.92 0.61 10.82
N ASN A 374 16.00 1.83 10.30
CA ASN A 374 16.14 2.11 8.88
C ASN A 374 17.27 3.14 8.71
N LEU A 375 18.30 2.76 7.96
CA LEU A 375 19.47 3.58 7.70
C LEU A 375 19.60 3.84 6.20
N GLN A 376 19.97 5.05 5.85
CA GLN A 376 20.39 5.41 4.50
C GLN A 376 21.64 6.27 4.55
N GLN A 377 22.53 6.10 3.59
CA GLN A 377 23.81 6.82 3.50
C GLN A 377 24.19 7.04 2.04
N GLU A 378 24.44 8.27 1.67
CA GLU A 378 25.11 8.60 0.42
C GLU A 378 26.59 8.21 0.54
N LEU A 379 27.03 7.26 -0.28
CA LEU A 379 28.43 6.82 -0.32
C LEU A 379 29.26 7.66 -1.31
N SER A 380 28.64 8.06 -2.41
CA SER A 380 29.20 9.00 -3.41
C SER A 380 28.04 9.73 -4.09
N GLU A 381 28.32 10.69 -4.99
CA GLU A 381 27.27 11.39 -5.77
C GLU A 381 26.37 10.45 -6.58
N ASP A 382 26.90 9.27 -6.92
CA ASP A 382 26.22 8.29 -7.75
C ASP A 382 25.78 7.02 -6.98
N VAL A 383 26.22 6.84 -5.74
CA VAL A 383 25.95 5.60 -4.99
C VAL A 383 25.34 5.91 -3.64
N GLY A 384 24.14 5.43 -3.42
CA GLY A 384 23.48 5.38 -2.13
C GLY A 384 23.37 3.96 -1.59
N ALA A 385 23.42 3.82 -0.28
CA ALA A 385 23.25 2.56 0.42
C ALA A 385 22.13 2.66 1.46
N PHE A 386 21.45 1.56 1.68
CA PHE A 386 20.44 1.46 2.72
C PHE A 386 20.51 0.12 3.45
N THR A 387 19.99 0.08 4.68
CA THR A 387 19.72 -1.15 5.41
C THR A 387 18.55 -0.96 6.35
N ARG A 388 17.76 -2.02 6.51
CA ARG A 388 16.66 -2.09 7.47
C ARG A 388 16.78 -3.33 8.33
N TRP A 389 16.45 -3.22 9.59
CA TRP A 389 16.21 -4.34 10.48
C TRP A 389 14.89 -4.13 11.20
N SER A 390 14.07 -5.14 11.28
CA SER A 390 12.77 -5.08 11.92
C SER A 390 12.45 -6.37 12.66
N TRP A 391 11.64 -6.23 13.72
CA TRP A 391 11.22 -7.33 14.57
C TRP A 391 9.85 -7.04 15.18
N ASN A 392 9.01 -8.07 15.33
CA ASN A 392 7.82 -8.05 16.16
C ASN A 392 7.76 -9.30 17.06
N ASN A 393 6.86 -9.29 18.04
CA ASN A 393 6.77 -10.34 19.05
C ASN A 393 6.26 -11.70 18.53
N GLY A 394 5.71 -11.78 17.30
CA GLY A 394 5.35 -13.02 16.60
C GLY A 394 4.41 -13.97 17.34
N GLN A 395 3.52 -13.46 18.24
CA GLN A 395 2.66 -14.30 19.08
C GLN A 395 1.25 -14.45 18.51
N THR A 396 0.84 -13.50 17.66
CA THR A 396 -0.55 -13.38 17.18
C THR A 396 -0.58 -13.24 15.67
N GLU A 397 -1.78 -13.45 15.08
CA GLU A 397 -2.00 -13.22 13.65
C GLU A 397 -1.37 -11.89 13.19
N ILE A 398 -0.76 -11.90 12.02
CA ILE A 398 -0.41 -10.70 11.28
C ILE A 398 -1.70 -10.02 10.85
N MET A 399 -1.83 -8.74 11.12
CA MET A 399 -3.07 -8.02 10.81
C MET A 399 -3.03 -7.34 9.44
N SER A 400 -1.85 -6.97 8.94
CA SER A 400 -1.71 -6.33 7.64
C SER A 400 -1.28 -7.33 6.56
N PHE A 401 -0.06 -7.31 6.06
CA PHE A 401 0.20 -8.13 4.87
C PHE A 401 1.17 -9.27 5.07
N THR A 402 2.20 -9.11 5.86
CA THR A 402 3.36 -9.97 5.72
C THR A 402 3.53 -10.91 6.88
N ASP A 403 3.66 -12.19 6.54
CA ASP A 403 4.03 -13.22 7.49
C ASP A 403 5.54 -13.19 7.79
N ILE A 404 6.01 -12.06 8.33
CA ILE A 404 7.41 -11.85 8.72
C ILE A 404 7.45 -11.34 10.16
N ASP A 405 8.17 -12.02 11.05
CA ASP A 405 8.33 -11.60 12.44
C ASP A 405 9.70 -10.97 12.70
N GLN A 406 10.69 -11.22 11.83
CA GLN A 406 11.97 -10.55 11.82
C GLN A 406 12.49 -10.45 10.40
N SER A 407 13.10 -9.31 10.05
CA SER A 407 13.70 -9.09 8.74
C SER A 407 14.98 -8.28 8.86
N LEU A 408 15.94 -8.61 8.03
CA LEU A 408 17.13 -7.81 7.77
C LEU A 408 17.26 -7.64 6.26
N SER A 409 17.28 -6.40 5.79
CA SER A 409 17.46 -6.07 4.38
C SER A 409 18.49 -4.96 4.18
N GLY A 410 19.00 -4.85 2.96
CA GLY A 410 19.89 -3.76 2.58
C GLY A 410 20.27 -3.84 1.12
N GLY A 411 20.85 -2.77 0.62
CA GLY A 411 21.20 -2.69 -0.78
C GLY A 411 21.87 -1.38 -1.17
N LEU A 412 22.08 -1.27 -2.46
CA LEU A 412 22.70 -0.13 -3.14
C LEU A 412 21.78 0.38 -4.25
N SER A 413 21.77 1.69 -4.43
CA SER A 413 21.17 2.38 -5.57
C SER A 413 22.27 3.18 -6.27
N ILE A 414 22.46 2.93 -7.58
CA ILE A 414 23.58 3.45 -8.35
C ILE A 414 23.04 4.22 -9.56
N LYS A 415 23.38 5.52 -9.68
CA LYS A 415 23.04 6.36 -10.82
C LYS A 415 23.97 6.07 -12.01
N GLY A 416 23.42 6.16 -13.21
CA GLY A 416 24.09 5.76 -14.46
C GLY A 416 25.11 6.74 -15.04
N ARG A 417 25.61 7.71 -14.26
CA ARG A 417 26.55 8.72 -14.75
C ARG A 417 27.84 8.10 -15.30
N SER A 418 28.34 7.03 -14.66
CA SER A 418 29.57 6.35 -15.09
C SER A 418 29.48 5.65 -16.46
N TRP A 419 28.27 5.36 -16.94
CA TRP A 419 28.03 4.82 -18.30
C TRP A 419 27.29 5.79 -19.22
N GLY A 420 27.33 7.09 -18.92
CA GLY A 420 26.80 8.17 -19.78
C GLY A 420 25.27 8.34 -19.74
N ARG A 421 24.60 7.76 -18.75
CA ARG A 421 23.15 7.83 -18.57
C ARG A 421 22.78 8.25 -17.14
N PRO A 422 22.95 9.56 -16.79
CA PRO A 422 22.86 10.03 -15.41
C PRO A 422 21.47 9.83 -14.77
N ASP A 423 20.42 9.72 -15.58
CA ASP A 423 19.04 9.55 -15.12
C ASP A 423 18.64 8.07 -14.97
N ASP A 424 19.45 7.14 -15.48
CA ASP A 424 19.23 5.71 -15.26
C ASP A 424 19.65 5.30 -13.85
N ARG A 425 19.07 4.19 -13.35
CA ARG A 425 19.38 3.66 -12.03
C ARG A 425 19.54 2.15 -12.05
N VAL A 426 20.54 1.67 -11.33
CA VAL A 426 20.72 0.24 -10.98
C VAL A 426 20.46 0.07 -9.50
N GLY A 427 19.62 -0.89 -9.12
CA GLY A 427 19.47 -1.34 -7.75
C GLY A 427 20.02 -2.75 -7.56
N LEU A 428 20.68 -2.98 -6.45
CA LEU A 428 21.08 -4.31 -5.98
C LEU A 428 20.78 -4.41 -4.50
N GLY A 429 19.88 -5.33 -4.11
CA GLY A 429 19.47 -5.49 -2.72
C GLY A 429 19.21 -6.94 -2.34
N GLY A 430 19.06 -7.18 -1.05
CA GLY A 430 18.70 -8.47 -0.53
C GLY A 430 18.04 -8.38 0.83
N ALA A 431 17.34 -9.45 1.20
CA ALA A 431 16.69 -9.58 2.49
C ALA A 431 16.77 -11.01 3.02
N ILE A 432 16.74 -11.14 4.34
CA ILE A 432 16.55 -12.40 5.06
C ILE A 432 15.39 -12.20 6.02
N ASN A 433 14.40 -13.10 5.92
CA ASN A 433 13.17 -13.07 6.68
C ASN A 433 13.05 -14.30 7.59
N TRP A 434 12.51 -14.10 8.77
CA TRP A 434 12.26 -15.17 9.75
C TRP A 434 10.85 -15.03 10.32
N VAL A 435 10.29 -16.15 10.75
CA VAL A 435 9.12 -16.19 11.61
C VAL A 435 9.51 -16.66 13.01
N SER A 436 8.75 -16.23 14.02
CA SER A 436 8.91 -16.61 15.41
C SER A 436 8.69 -18.12 15.61
N GLU A 437 9.09 -18.66 16.74
CA GLU A 437 8.82 -20.07 17.07
C GLU A 437 7.31 -20.38 17.15
N PRO A 438 6.46 -19.57 17.80
CA PRO A 438 5.01 -19.77 17.77
C PRO A 438 4.41 -19.77 16.36
N HIS A 439 4.84 -18.86 15.52
CA HIS A 439 4.35 -18.73 14.15
C HIS A 439 4.80 -19.90 13.27
N ARG A 440 6.08 -20.32 13.40
CA ARG A 440 6.61 -21.53 12.75
C ARG A 440 5.83 -22.78 13.16
N ASN A 441 5.54 -22.96 14.46
CA ASN A 441 4.79 -24.09 14.97
C ASN A 441 3.34 -24.09 14.46
N PHE A 442 2.74 -22.91 14.28
CA PHE A 442 1.43 -22.75 13.68
C PHE A 442 1.43 -23.19 12.21
N PHE A 443 2.40 -22.76 11.40
CA PHE A 443 2.56 -23.24 10.02
C PHE A 443 2.83 -24.75 9.94
N ALA A 444 3.68 -25.27 10.80
CA ALA A 444 3.97 -26.71 10.85
C ALA A 444 2.75 -27.56 11.23
N ALA A 445 1.79 -26.98 11.96
CA ALA A 445 0.51 -27.61 12.31
C ALA A 445 -0.59 -27.37 11.26
N GLY A 446 -0.24 -26.91 10.06
CA GLY A 446 -1.18 -26.66 8.96
C GLY A 446 -1.91 -25.32 9.05
N GLY A 447 -1.38 -24.36 9.80
CA GLY A 447 -1.89 -23.00 9.82
C GLY A 447 -1.59 -22.25 8.52
N LEU A 448 -2.45 -21.29 8.19
CA LEU A 448 -2.31 -20.37 7.07
C LEU A 448 -2.26 -18.95 7.60
N GLY A 449 -1.26 -18.19 7.16
CA GLY A 449 -1.20 -16.74 7.37
C GLY A 449 -1.94 -15.99 6.26
N PRO A 450 -1.88 -14.66 6.22
CA PRO A 450 -2.51 -13.90 5.15
C PRO A 450 -1.88 -14.15 3.77
N LEU A 451 -0.58 -14.46 3.68
CA LEU A 451 0.12 -14.68 2.42
C LEU A 451 0.89 -15.99 2.35
N VAL A 452 1.23 -16.58 3.49
CA VAL A 452 2.10 -17.76 3.60
C VAL A 452 1.36 -18.91 4.26
N GLY A 453 1.67 -20.14 3.84
CA GLY A 453 1.17 -21.36 4.43
C GLY A 453 1.07 -22.50 3.43
N ASP A 454 2.01 -23.43 3.52
CA ASP A 454 2.08 -24.62 2.66
C ASP A 454 1.22 -25.80 3.21
N GLY A 455 0.49 -25.57 4.31
CA GLY A 455 -0.29 -26.62 5.00
C GLY A 455 0.59 -27.55 5.87
N GLN A 456 1.89 -27.45 5.76
CA GLN A 456 2.91 -28.12 6.57
C GLN A 456 4.26 -27.40 6.44
N LEU A 457 5.15 -27.57 7.39
CA LEU A 457 6.50 -26.97 7.36
C LEU A 457 7.52 -27.95 7.98
N PRO A 458 7.86 -29.05 7.30
CA PRO A 458 8.77 -30.05 7.85
C PRO A 458 10.21 -29.53 7.97
N ASN A 459 10.68 -28.71 7.03
CA ASN A 459 12.04 -28.20 6.96
C ASN A 459 12.06 -26.67 6.98
N TYR A 460 11.84 -26.08 8.16
CA TYR A 460 11.94 -24.62 8.33
C TYR A 460 13.33 -24.09 8.01
N THR A 461 13.39 -23.11 7.15
CA THR A 461 14.61 -22.37 6.80
C THR A 461 14.25 -20.92 6.52
N PRO A 462 15.02 -19.92 7.02
CA PRO A 462 14.74 -18.52 6.72
C PRO A 462 14.62 -18.27 5.21
N GLU A 463 13.62 -17.49 4.85
CA GLU A 463 13.43 -17.04 3.46
C GLU A 463 14.52 -16.00 3.14
N LYS A 464 15.10 -16.09 1.94
CA LYS A 464 16.10 -15.13 1.47
C LYS A 464 15.72 -14.61 0.11
N VAL A 465 15.92 -13.33 -0.08
CA VAL A 465 15.64 -12.62 -1.34
C VAL A 465 16.90 -11.90 -1.79
N ILE A 466 17.19 -11.97 -3.09
CA ILE A 466 18.12 -11.09 -3.77
C ILE A 466 17.37 -10.46 -4.91
N GLU A 467 17.45 -9.15 -5.07
CA GLU A 467 16.82 -8.39 -6.16
C GLU A 467 17.84 -7.50 -6.84
N SER A 468 17.76 -7.43 -8.16
CA SER A 468 18.54 -6.51 -8.98
C SER A 468 17.67 -5.96 -10.08
N TYR A 469 17.68 -4.64 -10.28
CA TYR A 469 16.96 -4.00 -11.35
C TYR A 469 17.81 -2.98 -12.11
N TYR A 470 17.43 -2.74 -13.38
CA TYR A 470 17.89 -1.63 -14.19
C TYR A 470 16.69 -0.80 -14.63
N ALA A 471 16.61 0.43 -14.14
CA ALA A 471 15.61 1.42 -14.50
C ALA A 471 16.17 2.36 -15.58
N PHE A 472 15.67 2.19 -16.80
CA PHE A 472 16.04 2.95 -17.99
C PHE A 472 15.10 4.15 -18.12
N GLN A 473 15.62 5.36 -17.93
CA GLN A 473 14.86 6.60 -18.14
C GLN A 473 14.77 6.90 -19.65
N MET A 474 13.62 6.57 -20.26
CA MET A 474 13.38 6.84 -21.70
C MET A 474 13.17 8.32 -21.98
N THR A 475 12.33 8.95 -21.18
CA THR A 475 12.02 10.40 -21.22
C THR A 475 11.80 10.90 -19.80
N LYS A 476 11.63 12.21 -19.65
CA LYS A 476 11.47 12.87 -18.35
C LYS A 476 10.32 12.31 -17.47
N GLY A 477 9.34 11.62 -18.05
CA GLY A 477 8.21 11.05 -17.30
C GLY A 477 7.98 9.57 -17.63
N LEU A 478 8.94 8.87 -18.26
CA LEU A 478 8.74 7.47 -18.67
C LEU A 478 9.97 6.63 -18.33
N ILE A 479 9.78 5.63 -17.48
CA ILE A 479 10.81 4.68 -17.04
C ILE A 479 10.42 3.28 -17.47
N VAL A 480 11.37 2.54 -18.04
CA VAL A 480 11.26 1.11 -18.31
C VAL A 480 12.26 0.36 -17.44
N THR A 481 11.79 -0.61 -16.67
CA THR A 481 12.65 -1.35 -15.75
C THR A 481 12.65 -2.83 -16.11
N ALA A 482 13.85 -3.42 -16.18
CA ALA A 482 14.05 -4.87 -16.12
C ALA A 482 14.44 -5.22 -14.67
N ASP A 483 13.79 -6.24 -14.12
CA ASP A 483 14.00 -6.67 -12.74
C ASP A 483 14.15 -8.19 -12.65
N TYR A 484 15.02 -8.62 -11.76
CA TYR A 484 15.24 -10.00 -11.44
C TYR A 484 15.29 -10.19 -9.93
N GLN A 485 14.57 -11.22 -9.45
CA GLN A 485 14.60 -11.62 -8.05
C GLN A 485 14.91 -13.11 -7.94
N LEU A 486 15.73 -13.46 -6.95
CA LEU A 486 15.99 -14.84 -6.53
C LEU A 486 15.40 -15.05 -5.14
N LEU A 487 14.42 -15.94 -5.02
CA LEU A 487 13.83 -16.33 -3.75
C LEU A 487 14.35 -17.72 -3.37
N LEU A 488 14.99 -17.83 -2.21
CA LEU A 488 15.42 -19.07 -1.61
C LEU A 488 14.52 -19.41 -0.43
N ASN A 489 14.07 -20.65 -0.35
CA ASN A 489 13.17 -21.16 0.68
C ASN A 489 11.88 -20.34 0.80
N PRO A 490 11.13 -20.12 -0.29
CA PRO A 490 9.90 -19.34 -0.25
C PRO A 490 8.95 -19.92 0.78
N ALA A 491 8.22 -19.04 1.49
CA ALA A 491 7.35 -19.41 2.60
C ALA A 491 8.09 -20.13 3.75
N TYR A 492 9.38 -19.80 3.96
CA TYR A 492 10.25 -20.41 5.00
C TYR A 492 10.48 -21.91 4.83
N ASN A 493 10.23 -22.46 3.65
CA ASN A 493 10.22 -23.89 3.39
C ASN A 493 11.48 -24.30 2.62
N GLY A 494 12.42 -25.01 3.30
CA GLY A 494 13.64 -25.51 2.70
C GLY A 494 13.45 -26.60 1.62
N ASP A 495 12.24 -27.15 1.48
CA ASP A 495 11.88 -28.14 0.46
C ASP A 495 11.38 -27.51 -0.85
N ARG A 496 11.44 -26.17 -0.96
CA ARG A 496 10.93 -25.41 -2.09
C ARG A 496 11.94 -24.40 -2.61
N GLY A 497 12.01 -24.23 -3.91
CA GLY A 497 12.91 -23.28 -4.58
C GLY A 497 14.26 -23.90 -4.95
N PRO A 498 15.22 -23.11 -5.46
CA PRO A 498 15.14 -21.66 -5.66
C PRO A 498 14.09 -21.24 -6.70
N VAL A 499 13.52 -20.03 -6.54
CA VAL A 499 12.58 -19.44 -7.50
C VAL A 499 13.21 -18.22 -8.15
N HIS A 500 13.29 -18.23 -9.49
CA HIS A 500 13.82 -17.13 -10.28
C HIS A 500 12.67 -16.30 -10.84
N VAL A 501 12.47 -15.10 -10.34
CA VAL A 501 11.41 -14.21 -10.77
C VAL A 501 11.97 -13.15 -11.70
N PHE A 502 11.32 -12.98 -12.86
CA PHE A 502 11.67 -11.96 -13.85
C PHE A 502 10.51 -10.99 -14.02
N SER A 503 10.83 -9.71 -14.09
CA SER A 503 9.81 -8.67 -14.21
C SER A 503 10.20 -7.60 -15.22
N GLY A 504 9.19 -7.09 -15.90
CA GLY A 504 9.26 -5.86 -16.69
C GLY A 504 8.28 -4.85 -16.11
N ARG A 505 8.74 -3.64 -15.83
CA ARG A 505 7.91 -2.54 -15.32
C ARG A 505 7.96 -1.36 -16.27
N LEU A 506 6.80 -0.82 -16.61
CA LEU A 506 6.63 0.44 -17.32
C LEU A 506 5.96 1.43 -16.34
N HIS A 507 6.64 2.53 -16.05
CA HIS A 507 6.14 3.60 -15.19
C HIS A 507 6.14 4.92 -15.95
N ALA A 508 4.98 5.58 -15.97
CA ALA A 508 4.85 6.92 -16.52
C ALA A 508 4.26 7.86 -15.48
N SER A 509 4.83 9.08 -15.40
CA SER A 509 4.43 10.11 -14.43
C SER A 509 4.59 11.51 -15.00
N PHE A 510 3.81 12.48 -14.47
CA PHE A 510 3.87 13.90 -14.82
C PHE A 510 3.54 14.78 -13.63
#